data_f9c6e86a93214579deec6dd406a84c6d
#
_entry.id   f9c6e86a93214579deec6dd406a84c6d
#
_cell.length_a   1.000
_cell.length_b   1.000
_cell.length_c   1.000
_cell.angle_alpha   90.00
_cell.angle_beta   90.00
_cell.angle_gamma   90.00
#
_symmetry.space_group_name_H-M   'P 1'
#
loop_
_entity.id
_entity.type
_entity.pdbx_description
1 polymer ?
#
loop_
_entity_poly.entity_id
_entity_poly.type
_entity_poly.pdbx_seq_one_letter_code
_entity_poly.pdbx_strand_id
1 'polypeptide(L)'
;RQELKGMLSPDEVALRRRLHQSIAKVTEDLDGKFAFNTAISAIMELVNEMYRFGEKHSTIEDSFAKELLRDLLILLAPFVPHITEELWQGIGAEEVSVHAAAWPKVDEAALAVDSLEMAVQINGKVRTTIKVPVDMDKDSIEKLVRALPEVQKFTEGKIIIKCIVIPGKIINIVAK
;
A
#
# COMPACT_ATOMS: atom_id res chain seq x y z
N ARG A 1 15.05 -10.01 4.75
CA ARG A 1 13.72 -9.31 4.65
C ARG A 1 13.49 -8.26 5.76
N GLN A 2 14.07 -8.41 6.96
CA GLN A 2 13.97 -7.39 8.03
C GLN A 2 14.87 -6.15 7.78
N GLU A 3 15.93 -6.27 7.00
CA GLU A 3 16.90 -5.20 6.72
C GLU A 3 16.37 -4.08 5.84
N LEU A 4 15.33 -4.33 5.03
CA LEU A 4 14.72 -3.33 4.15
C LEU A 4 13.92 -2.24 4.89
N LYS A 5 13.49 -2.50 6.12
CA LYS A 5 12.68 -1.57 6.93
C LYS A 5 13.54 -0.40 7.44
N GLY A 6 13.63 0.66 6.70
CA GLY A 6 14.41 1.87 7.01
C GLY A 6 15.26 2.37 5.84
N MET A 7 15.38 1.55 4.78
CA MET A 7 16.07 1.93 3.54
C MET A 7 15.09 2.39 2.44
N LEU A 8 13.81 1.97 2.54
CA LEU A 8 12.80 2.26 1.52
C LEU A 8 12.19 3.65 1.72
N SER A 9 11.97 4.36 0.62
CA SER A 9 11.17 5.57 0.57
C SER A 9 9.68 5.27 0.89
N PRO A 10 8.86 6.27 1.27
CA PRO A 10 7.44 6.07 1.54
C PRO A 10 6.67 5.43 0.38
N ASP A 11 7.02 5.76 -0.87
CA ASP A 11 6.37 5.21 -2.06
C ASP A 11 6.82 3.75 -2.31
N GLU A 12 8.07 3.40 -2.03
CA GLU A 12 8.55 2.02 -2.06
C GLU A 12 7.89 1.16 -0.96
N VAL A 13 7.70 1.71 0.24
CA VAL A 13 6.95 1.03 1.32
C VAL A 13 5.51 0.76 0.88
N ALA A 14 4.85 1.72 0.21
CA ALA A 14 3.50 1.53 -0.31
C ALA A 14 3.45 0.45 -1.41
N LEU A 15 4.40 0.45 -2.33
CA LEU A 15 4.51 -0.55 -3.39
C LEU A 15 4.83 -1.94 -2.82
N ARG A 16 5.71 -2.04 -1.82
CA ARG A 16 6.02 -3.30 -1.12
C ARG A 16 4.80 -3.84 -0.38
N ARG A 17 4.02 -2.98 0.26
CA ARG A 17 2.73 -3.38 0.85
C ARG A 17 1.81 -3.96 -0.21
N ARG A 18 1.70 -3.32 -1.37
CA ARG A 18 0.89 -3.83 -2.48
C ARG A 18 1.35 -5.19 -2.96
N LEU A 19 2.67 -5.41 -3.07
CA LEU A 19 3.24 -6.72 -3.38
C LEU A 19 2.73 -7.79 -2.41
N HIS A 20 2.87 -7.57 -1.10
CA HIS A 20 2.47 -8.56 -0.09
C HIS A 20 0.94 -8.76 0.01
N GLN A 21 0.13 -7.73 -0.28
CA GLN A 21 -1.31 -7.88 -0.46
C GLN A 21 -1.64 -8.79 -1.66
N SER A 22 -0.92 -8.62 -2.77
CA SER A 22 -1.09 -9.46 -3.96
C SER A 22 -0.64 -10.89 -3.71
N ILE A 23 0.47 -11.12 -3.00
CA ILE A 23 0.90 -12.47 -2.58
C ILE A 23 -0.19 -13.15 -1.75
N ALA A 24 -0.72 -12.47 -0.74
CA ALA A 24 -1.79 -13.00 0.12
C ALA A 24 -3.02 -13.37 -0.71
N LYS A 25 -3.48 -12.44 -1.57
CA LYS A 25 -4.69 -12.61 -2.39
C LYS A 25 -4.55 -13.74 -3.41
N VAL A 26 -3.44 -13.77 -4.16
CA VAL A 26 -3.19 -14.82 -5.16
C VAL A 26 -3.06 -16.18 -4.49
N THR A 27 -2.38 -16.25 -3.35
CA THR A 27 -2.25 -17.50 -2.58
C THR A 27 -3.63 -18.01 -2.13
N GLU A 28 -4.47 -17.15 -1.56
CA GLU A 28 -5.84 -17.50 -1.15
C GLU A 28 -6.70 -17.98 -2.33
N ASP A 29 -6.60 -17.29 -3.47
CA ASP A 29 -7.40 -17.58 -4.66
C ASP A 29 -6.99 -18.89 -5.34
N LEU A 30 -5.71 -19.26 -5.28
CA LEU A 30 -5.20 -20.51 -5.84
C LEU A 30 -5.35 -21.70 -4.86
N ASP A 31 -5.34 -21.45 -3.54
CA ASP A 31 -5.43 -22.48 -2.52
C ASP A 31 -6.85 -23.02 -2.39
N GLY A 32 -7.18 -24.02 -3.21
CA GLY A 32 -8.43 -24.77 -3.18
C GLY A 32 -9.64 -24.10 -3.84
N LYS A 33 -9.63 -22.79 -4.06
CA LYS A 33 -10.74 -22.06 -4.70
C LYS A 33 -10.62 -22.01 -6.23
N PHE A 34 -9.42 -22.10 -6.76
CA PHE A 34 -9.08 -21.93 -8.20
C PHE A 34 -9.73 -20.68 -8.83
N ALA A 35 -9.76 -19.58 -8.06
CA ALA A 35 -10.37 -18.31 -8.48
C ALA A 35 -9.39 -17.51 -9.37
N PHE A 36 -9.05 -18.05 -10.54
CA PHE A 36 -8.02 -17.49 -11.44
C PHE A 36 -8.27 -16.04 -11.85
N ASN A 37 -9.54 -15.66 -12.06
CA ASN A 37 -9.87 -14.29 -12.48
C ASN A 37 -9.50 -13.24 -11.42
N THR A 38 -9.76 -13.53 -10.15
CA THR A 38 -9.41 -12.62 -9.04
C THR A 38 -7.92 -12.62 -8.76
N ALA A 39 -7.25 -13.76 -8.87
CA ALA A 39 -5.80 -13.85 -8.79
C ALA A 39 -5.12 -13.00 -9.89
N ILE A 40 -5.54 -13.13 -11.14
CA ILE A 40 -5.03 -12.33 -12.26
C ILE A 40 -5.30 -10.85 -12.03
N SER A 41 -6.51 -10.49 -11.56
CA SER A 41 -6.84 -9.08 -11.26
C SER A 41 -5.91 -8.50 -10.19
N ALA A 42 -5.59 -9.24 -9.14
CA ALA A 42 -4.67 -8.79 -8.09
C ALA A 42 -3.24 -8.57 -8.65
N ILE A 43 -2.77 -9.44 -9.54
CA ILE A 43 -1.47 -9.28 -10.22
C ILE A 43 -1.51 -8.06 -11.14
N MET A 44 -2.57 -7.86 -11.93
CA MET A 44 -2.71 -6.69 -12.80
C MET A 44 -2.70 -5.38 -12.01
N GLU A 45 -3.35 -5.33 -10.85
CA GLU A 45 -3.32 -4.17 -9.97
C GLU A 45 -1.90 -3.89 -9.43
N LEU A 46 -1.13 -4.94 -9.07
CA LEU A 46 0.27 -4.79 -8.69
C LEU A 46 1.10 -4.20 -9.83
N VAL A 47 0.97 -4.76 -11.04
CA VAL A 47 1.68 -4.26 -12.23
C VAL A 47 1.32 -2.81 -12.52
N ASN A 48 0.05 -2.42 -12.41
CA ASN A 48 -0.37 -1.04 -12.59
C ASN A 48 0.26 -0.09 -11.55
N GLU A 49 0.40 -0.52 -10.29
CA GLU A 49 1.11 0.27 -9.27
C GLU A 49 2.61 0.37 -9.57
N MET A 50 3.23 -0.68 -10.11
CA MET A 50 4.63 -0.64 -10.57
C MET A 50 4.81 0.38 -11.71
N TYR A 51 3.92 0.43 -12.68
CA TYR A 51 3.95 1.45 -13.73
C TYR A 51 3.81 2.87 -13.16
N ARG A 52 2.84 3.11 -12.28
CA ARG A 52 2.66 4.42 -11.61
C ARG A 52 3.88 4.82 -10.80
N PHE A 53 4.53 3.87 -10.16
CA PHE A 53 5.78 4.13 -9.44
C PHE A 53 6.89 4.55 -10.43
N GLY A 54 7.08 3.81 -11.52
CA GLY A 54 8.07 4.11 -12.56
C GLY A 54 7.85 5.45 -13.26
N GLU A 55 6.60 5.92 -13.40
CA GLU A 55 6.30 7.26 -13.94
C GLU A 55 6.76 8.40 -13.01
N LYS A 56 6.78 8.16 -11.70
CA LYS A 56 7.14 9.16 -10.67
C LYS A 56 8.60 9.11 -10.26
N HIS A 57 9.21 7.94 -10.32
CA HIS A 57 10.53 7.67 -9.79
C HIS A 57 11.44 7.09 -10.88
N SER A 58 12.61 7.68 -11.04
CA SER A 58 13.64 7.16 -11.98
C SER A 58 14.52 6.06 -11.37
N THR A 59 14.43 5.87 -10.07
CA THR A 59 15.23 4.88 -9.33
C THR A 59 14.36 4.13 -8.32
N ILE A 60 14.76 2.91 -8.00
CA ILE A 60 14.19 2.06 -6.96
C ILE A 60 15.35 1.43 -6.19
N GLU A 61 15.16 1.12 -4.93
CA GLU A 61 16.18 0.42 -4.13
C GLU A 61 16.43 -0.98 -4.70
N ASP A 62 17.70 -1.35 -4.95
CA ASP A 62 18.09 -2.54 -5.72
C ASP A 62 17.62 -3.86 -5.10
N SER A 63 17.70 -4.00 -3.79
CA SER A 63 17.27 -5.23 -3.10
C SER A 63 15.75 -5.36 -3.11
N PHE A 64 15.03 -4.25 -3.04
CA PHE A 64 13.58 -4.23 -3.19
C PHE A 64 13.16 -4.50 -4.64
N ALA A 65 13.86 -3.96 -5.63
CA ALA A 65 13.58 -4.24 -7.04
C ALA A 65 13.69 -5.74 -7.33
N LYS A 66 14.72 -6.40 -6.79
CA LYS A 66 14.91 -7.86 -6.92
C LYS A 66 13.78 -8.65 -6.22
N GLU A 67 13.40 -8.28 -4.98
CA GLU A 67 12.26 -8.88 -4.29
C GLU A 67 10.98 -8.75 -5.12
N LEU A 68 10.68 -7.53 -5.59
CA LEU A 68 9.48 -7.20 -6.36
C LEU A 68 9.37 -8.01 -7.65
N LEU A 69 10.45 -8.03 -8.45
CA LEU A 69 10.46 -8.74 -9.72
C LEU A 69 10.41 -10.25 -9.53
N ARG A 70 11.21 -10.78 -8.59
CA ARG A 70 11.24 -12.20 -8.26
C ARG A 70 9.83 -12.70 -7.86
N ASP A 71 9.22 -12.05 -6.89
CA ASP A 71 7.94 -12.48 -6.36
C ASP A 71 6.81 -12.29 -7.41
N LEU A 72 6.84 -11.20 -8.21
CA LEU A 72 5.91 -11.02 -9.32
C LEU A 72 6.00 -12.17 -10.34
N LEU A 73 7.22 -12.58 -10.75
CA LEU A 73 7.41 -13.66 -11.72
C LEU A 73 6.91 -15.00 -11.19
N ILE A 74 7.10 -15.28 -9.89
CA ILE A 74 6.57 -16.49 -9.25
C ILE A 74 5.04 -16.47 -9.25
N LEU A 75 4.42 -15.32 -8.91
CA LEU A 75 2.95 -15.20 -8.94
C LEU A 75 2.36 -15.37 -10.34
N LEU A 76 3.09 -14.95 -11.38
CA LEU A 76 2.69 -15.07 -12.79
C LEU A 76 2.93 -16.47 -13.38
N ALA A 77 3.89 -17.23 -12.86
CA ALA A 77 4.31 -18.50 -13.44
C ALA A 77 3.18 -19.50 -13.67
N PRO A 78 2.17 -19.65 -12.79
CA PRO A 78 1.02 -20.54 -13.04
C PRO A 78 0.17 -20.15 -14.26
N PHE A 79 0.20 -18.89 -14.67
CA PHE A 79 -0.65 -18.36 -15.75
C PHE A 79 0.09 -18.23 -17.07
N VAL A 80 1.35 -17.84 -17.03
CA VAL A 80 2.19 -17.56 -18.23
C VAL A 80 3.59 -18.15 -18.08
N PRO A 81 3.73 -19.48 -18.01
CA PRO A 81 4.95 -20.16 -17.59
C PRO A 81 6.16 -19.86 -18.49
N HIS A 82 5.96 -19.73 -19.80
CA HIS A 82 7.08 -19.55 -20.74
C HIS A 82 7.71 -18.16 -20.63
N ILE A 83 6.88 -17.11 -20.57
CA ILE A 83 7.41 -15.76 -20.48
C ILE A 83 8.03 -15.48 -19.11
N THR A 84 7.49 -16.07 -18.04
CA THR A 84 8.08 -15.94 -16.70
C THR A 84 9.42 -16.62 -16.59
N GLU A 85 9.60 -17.79 -17.23
CA GLU A 85 10.89 -18.47 -17.30
C GLU A 85 11.93 -17.66 -18.06
N GLU A 86 11.57 -17.06 -19.20
CA GLU A 86 12.46 -16.21 -19.97
C GLU A 86 12.91 -14.98 -19.17
N LEU A 87 11.96 -14.29 -18.52
CA LEU A 87 12.25 -13.13 -17.69
C LEU A 87 13.05 -13.49 -16.44
N TRP A 88 12.84 -14.69 -15.88
CA TRP A 88 13.59 -15.20 -14.73
C TRP A 88 15.09 -15.27 -14.98
N GLN A 89 15.49 -15.73 -16.17
CA GLN A 89 16.89 -15.75 -16.57
C GLN A 89 17.51 -14.34 -16.61
N GLY A 90 16.69 -13.34 -16.96
CA GLY A 90 17.12 -11.94 -17.06
C GLY A 90 17.35 -11.24 -15.72
N ILE A 91 16.65 -11.63 -14.65
CA ILE A 91 16.79 -10.99 -13.32
C ILE A 91 17.94 -11.52 -12.48
N GLY A 92 18.66 -12.57 -12.95
CA GLY A 92 19.79 -13.15 -12.23
C GLY A 92 19.39 -13.78 -10.88
N ALA A 93 18.24 -14.46 -10.86
CA ALA A 93 17.77 -15.20 -9.69
C ALA A 93 18.72 -16.37 -9.35
N GLU A 94 18.78 -16.74 -8.07
CA GLU A 94 19.64 -17.83 -7.61
C GLU A 94 19.17 -19.20 -8.09
N GLU A 95 17.84 -19.41 -8.16
CA GLU A 95 17.23 -20.65 -8.64
C GLU A 95 17.30 -20.72 -10.17
N VAL A 96 17.60 -21.92 -10.69
CA VAL A 96 17.77 -22.16 -12.14
C VAL A 96 16.51 -21.91 -12.94
N SER A 97 15.33 -22.03 -12.33
CA SER A 97 14.02 -21.88 -12.97
C SER A 97 13.02 -21.25 -12.01
N VAL A 98 12.12 -20.42 -12.54
CA VAL A 98 10.99 -19.86 -11.76
C VAL A 98 10.12 -20.96 -11.15
N HIS A 99 10.02 -22.11 -11.82
CA HIS A 99 9.24 -23.27 -11.37
C HIS A 99 9.90 -24.05 -10.23
N ALA A 100 11.20 -23.87 -10.00
CA ALA A 100 11.92 -24.44 -8.88
C ALA A 100 11.94 -23.50 -7.66
N ALA A 101 11.57 -22.24 -7.85
CA ALA A 101 11.55 -21.25 -6.80
C ALA A 101 10.42 -21.53 -5.78
N ALA A 102 10.71 -21.29 -4.51
CA ALA A 102 9.70 -21.38 -3.47
C ALA A 102 8.64 -20.29 -3.63
N TRP A 103 7.36 -20.67 -3.42
CA TRP A 103 6.26 -19.70 -3.42
C TRP A 103 6.49 -18.59 -2.38
N PRO A 104 6.25 -17.32 -2.73
CA PRO A 104 6.55 -16.21 -1.87
C PRO A 104 5.67 -16.23 -0.61
N LYS A 105 6.28 -15.93 0.52
CA LYS A 105 5.57 -15.81 1.80
C LYS A 105 5.20 -14.36 2.07
N VAL A 106 4.01 -14.17 2.63
CA VAL A 106 3.58 -12.85 3.08
C VAL A 106 4.48 -12.36 4.22
N ASP A 107 4.95 -11.13 4.12
CA ASP A 107 5.60 -10.42 5.22
C ASP A 107 4.55 -9.54 5.92
N GLU A 108 4.11 -9.96 7.10
CA GLU A 108 3.12 -9.24 7.91
C GLU A 108 3.59 -7.82 8.26
N ALA A 109 4.91 -7.62 8.42
CA ALA A 109 5.45 -6.29 8.66
C ALA A 109 5.29 -5.35 7.46
N ALA A 110 5.27 -5.88 6.24
CA ALA A 110 4.99 -5.09 5.04
C ALA A 110 3.50 -4.74 4.90
N LEU A 111 2.61 -5.54 5.47
CA LEU A 111 1.17 -5.28 5.50
C LEU A 111 0.79 -4.25 6.56
N ALA A 112 1.61 -4.04 7.57
CA ALA A 112 1.35 -3.08 8.63
C ALA A 112 1.14 -1.67 8.04
N VAL A 113 0.04 -1.04 8.42
CA VAL A 113 -0.29 0.33 8.02
C VAL A 113 0.22 1.25 9.10
N ASP A 114 1.33 1.95 8.85
CA ASP A 114 1.87 2.91 9.83
C ASP A 114 1.02 4.19 9.92
N SER A 115 0.22 4.50 8.88
CA SER A 115 -0.65 5.67 8.84
C SER A 115 -1.91 5.43 8.04
N LEU A 116 -3.01 6.05 8.48
CA LEU A 116 -4.30 6.05 7.80
C LEU A 116 -4.53 7.42 7.16
N GLU A 117 -5.01 7.42 5.92
CA GLU A 117 -5.45 8.64 5.26
C GLU A 117 -6.90 8.91 5.65
N MET A 118 -7.15 10.07 6.28
CA MET A 118 -8.48 10.44 6.79
C MET A 118 -8.94 11.74 6.15
N ALA A 119 -10.15 11.72 5.57
CA ALA A 119 -10.77 12.92 5.05
C ALA A 119 -11.26 13.82 6.21
N VAL A 120 -10.90 15.10 6.14
CA VAL A 120 -11.38 16.13 7.09
C VAL A 120 -12.55 16.86 6.48
N GLN A 121 -13.71 16.77 7.13
CA GLN A 121 -14.92 17.47 6.76
C GLN A 121 -15.19 18.63 7.73
N ILE A 122 -15.72 19.72 7.19
CA ILE A 122 -16.25 20.83 7.96
C ILE A 122 -17.70 21.03 7.51
N ASN A 123 -18.64 20.88 8.45
CA ASN A 123 -20.08 20.92 8.19
C ASN A 123 -20.50 19.99 7.03
N GLY A 124 -19.98 18.76 7.01
CA GLY A 124 -20.30 17.73 6.02
C GLY A 124 -19.62 17.87 4.65
N LYS A 125 -18.79 18.91 4.43
CA LYS A 125 -18.03 19.09 3.18
C LYS A 125 -16.57 18.74 3.40
N VAL A 126 -16.01 17.82 2.60
CA VAL A 126 -14.57 17.49 2.61
C VAL A 126 -13.76 18.73 2.24
N ARG A 127 -12.76 19.08 3.05
CA ARG A 127 -11.90 20.26 2.85
C ARG A 127 -10.44 19.88 2.63
N THR A 128 -9.97 18.86 3.32
CA THR A 128 -8.59 18.37 3.20
C THR A 128 -8.52 16.89 3.57
N THR A 129 -7.38 16.28 3.33
CA THR A 129 -7.08 14.90 3.75
C THR A 129 -5.78 14.91 4.52
N ILE A 130 -5.72 14.15 5.61
CA ILE A 130 -4.50 14.05 6.44
C ILE A 130 -4.07 12.60 6.59
N LYS A 131 -2.77 12.39 6.74
CA LYS A 131 -2.20 11.09 7.13
C LYS A 131 -1.99 11.09 8.64
N VAL A 132 -2.59 10.13 9.30
CA VAL A 132 -2.56 9.98 10.77
C VAL A 132 -2.00 8.60 11.11
N PRO A 133 -1.01 8.48 12.03
CA PRO A 133 -0.56 7.19 12.53
C PRO A 133 -1.73 6.33 13.04
N VAL A 134 -1.67 5.01 12.77
CA VAL A 134 -2.76 4.07 13.12
C VAL A 134 -3.01 4.01 14.63
N ASP A 135 -1.95 4.17 15.41
CA ASP A 135 -1.93 4.12 16.88
C ASP A 135 -2.22 5.46 17.55
N MET A 136 -2.47 6.53 16.77
CA MET A 136 -2.78 7.85 17.33
C MET A 136 -4.18 7.85 17.95
N ASP A 137 -4.27 8.31 19.18
CA ASP A 137 -5.53 8.44 19.91
C ASP A 137 -6.42 9.56 19.32
N LYS A 138 -7.72 9.50 19.62
CA LYS A 138 -8.72 10.46 19.08
C LYS A 138 -8.43 11.89 19.47
N ASP A 139 -7.95 12.12 20.70
CA ASP A 139 -7.70 13.46 21.23
C ASP A 139 -6.49 14.11 20.54
N SER A 140 -5.46 13.30 20.25
CA SER A 140 -4.29 13.74 19.49
C SER A 140 -4.64 14.04 18.03
N ILE A 141 -5.47 13.20 17.40
CA ILE A 141 -6.01 13.46 16.05
C ILE A 141 -6.79 14.78 16.02
N GLU A 142 -7.65 15.01 16.99
CA GLU A 142 -8.45 16.25 17.08
C GLU A 142 -7.55 17.49 17.21
N LYS A 143 -6.54 17.44 18.06
CA LYS A 143 -5.57 18.54 18.22
C LYS A 143 -4.82 18.83 16.93
N LEU A 144 -4.33 17.77 16.25
CA LEU A 144 -3.61 17.88 15.00
C LEU A 144 -4.49 18.52 13.91
N VAL A 145 -5.74 18.08 13.78
CA VAL A 145 -6.68 18.61 12.78
C VAL A 145 -7.04 20.06 13.03
N ARG A 146 -7.25 20.44 14.29
CA ARG A 146 -7.51 21.85 14.67
C ARG A 146 -6.34 22.79 14.39
N ALA A 147 -5.11 22.28 14.36
CA ALA A 147 -3.91 23.05 14.07
C ALA A 147 -3.66 23.24 12.57
N LEU A 148 -4.38 22.53 11.70
CA LEU A 148 -4.18 22.63 10.24
C LEU A 148 -4.61 24.01 9.71
N PRO A 149 -3.76 24.69 8.90
CA PRO A 149 -4.09 26.00 8.33
C PRO A 149 -5.36 25.98 7.48
N GLU A 150 -5.61 24.86 6.75
CA GLU A 150 -6.82 24.68 5.93
C GLU A 150 -8.08 24.63 6.81
N VAL A 151 -8.01 23.98 7.97
CA VAL A 151 -9.12 23.89 8.90
C VAL A 151 -9.36 25.24 9.58
N GLN A 152 -8.30 25.92 9.99
CA GLN A 152 -8.37 27.24 10.62
C GLN A 152 -9.06 28.27 9.70
N LYS A 153 -8.72 28.31 8.41
CA LYS A 153 -9.38 29.20 7.43
C LYS A 153 -10.90 29.05 7.38
N PHE A 154 -11.42 27.82 7.58
CA PHE A 154 -12.86 27.54 7.52
C PHE A 154 -13.56 27.64 8.87
N THR A 155 -12.78 27.67 9.97
CA THR A 155 -13.29 27.79 11.34
C THR A 155 -13.04 29.17 11.95
N GLU A 156 -12.31 30.04 11.24
CA GLU A 156 -12.04 31.42 11.66
C GLU A 156 -13.35 32.16 11.90
N GLY A 157 -13.52 32.74 13.10
CA GLY A 157 -14.75 33.44 13.53
C GLY A 157 -15.94 32.53 13.85
N LYS A 158 -15.75 31.20 13.90
CA LYS A 158 -16.80 30.24 14.23
C LYS A 158 -16.46 29.47 15.50
N ILE A 159 -17.51 29.06 16.21
CA ILE A 159 -17.40 28.23 17.40
C ILE A 159 -17.47 26.76 16.97
N ILE A 160 -16.42 25.98 17.24
CA ILE A 160 -16.42 24.52 17.01
C ILE A 160 -17.33 23.90 18.09
N ILE A 161 -18.45 23.35 17.65
CA ILE A 161 -19.44 22.72 18.53
C ILE A 161 -19.03 21.27 18.82
N LYS A 162 -18.55 20.54 17.82
CA LYS A 162 -18.21 19.13 17.95
C LYS A 162 -17.17 18.73 16.90
N CYS A 163 -16.22 17.87 17.32
CA CYS A 163 -15.32 17.15 16.43
C CYS A 163 -15.62 15.65 16.57
N ILE A 164 -15.94 15.00 15.46
CA ILE A 164 -16.26 13.58 15.41
C ILE A 164 -15.14 12.89 14.64
N VAL A 165 -14.35 12.07 15.34
CA VAL A 165 -13.28 11.27 14.75
C VAL A 165 -13.76 9.83 14.61
N ILE A 166 -13.86 9.33 13.37
CA ILE A 166 -14.10 7.94 13.05
C ILE A 166 -12.78 7.37 12.52
N PRO A 167 -12.03 6.60 13.34
CA PRO A 167 -10.71 6.09 12.96
C PRO A 167 -10.76 5.34 11.63
N GLY A 168 -9.76 5.60 10.77
CA GLY A 168 -9.65 4.96 9.46
C GLY A 168 -10.66 5.40 8.40
N LYS A 169 -11.54 6.36 8.71
CA LYS A 169 -12.55 6.83 7.75
C LYS A 169 -12.55 8.33 7.59
N ILE A 170 -13.01 9.06 8.61
CA ILE A 170 -13.35 10.47 8.46
C ILE A 170 -13.23 11.23 9.77
N ILE A 171 -12.91 12.51 9.65
CA ILE A 171 -12.97 13.49 10.73
C ILE A 171 -13.98 14.56 10.32
N ASN A 172 -15.03 14.77 11.13
CA ASN A 172 -16.03 15.79 10.84
C ASN A 172 -16.07 16.84 11.94
N ILE A 173 -15.81 18.08 11.55
CA ILE A 173 -15.88 19.26 12.43
C ILE A 173 -17.20 19.97 12.16
N VAL A 174 -17.98 20.15 13.21
CA VAL A 174 -19.21 20.96 13.18
C VAL A 174 -18.88 22.30 13.80
N ALA A 175 -18.96 23.37 13.01
CA ALA A 175 -18.69 24.74 13.39
C ALA A 175 -19.88 25.65 13.02
N LYS A 176 -20.25 26.58 13.93
CA LYS A 176 -21.36 27.54 13.76
C LYS A 176 -20.83 28.96 13.96
#